data_f596bfe6cd198a1c978f85d7735d7de2
#
_entry.id   f596bfe6cd198a1c978f85d7735d7de2
#
_cell.length_a   1.000
_cell.length_b   1.000
_cell.length_c   1.000
_cell.angle_alpha   90.00
_cell.angle_beta   90.00
_cell.angle_gamma   90.00
#
_symmetry.space_group_name_H-M   'P 1'
#
loop_
_entity.id
_entity.type
_entity.pdbx_description
1 polymer ?
#
loop_
_entity_poly.entity_id
_entity_poly.type
_entity_poly.pdbx_seq_one_letter_code
_entity_poly.pdbx_strand_id
1 'polypeptide(L)'
;AGSQQTTPLVHDGVMYLANPGAIVQALDAATGELLWEYSRTSEVIHQSVGGPGPGRMHRNIAIYQDKIYLNTSDAHVVAIDAQSGEERWSTDVGGGAGYQYSSGSIVADGRVVSGLTGCGQYRDDTCYIVALDAESGHEVWRTSTVARPGEAGGDTWGDLPLMFRAGGDSWIPGSFDRQTNLTYWSTSQAKPWARVSRKTDGDALYTNSVLALDASTGELAWYYQFTPG
;
A
#
# COMPACT_ATOMS: atom_id res chain seq x y z
N ALA A 1 -10.95 -8.67 -19.70
CA ALA A 1 -10.28 -7.39 -19.51
C ALA A 1 -10.65 -6.84 -18.14
N GLY A 2 -9.66 -6.50 -17.31
CA GLY A 2 -9.87 -5.89 -16.01
C GLY A 2 -10.11 -4.38 -16.11
N SER A 3 -10.61 -3.76 -15.04
CA SER A 3 -10.69 -2.31 -14.92
C SER A 3 -9.28 -1.74 -14.73
N GLN A 4 -8.88 -0.79 -15.55
CA GLN A 4 -7.58 -0.12 -15.45
C GLN A 4 -7.77 1.26 -14.83
N GLN A 5 -7.01 1.56 -13.77
CA GLN A 5 -7.03 2.85 -13.06
C GLN A 5 -5.61 3.43 -12.90
N THR A 6 -4.66 2.91 -13.65
CA THR A 6 -3.25 3.30 -13.56
C THR A 6 -2.99 4.59 -14.35
N THR A 7 -2.25 5.51 -13.73
CA THR A 7 -1.63 6.63 -14.45
C THR A 7 -0.29 6.15 -15.02
N PRO A 8 -0.05 6.33 -16.33
CA PRO A 8 1.27 6.03 -16.92
C PRO A 8 2.37 6.86 -16.25
N LEU A 9 3.53 6.24 -16.06
CA LEU A 9 4.74 6.94 -15.61
C LEU A 9 5.69 7.05 -16.79
N VAL A 10 6.17 8.24 -17.11
CA VAL A 10 7.13 8.47 -18.19
C VAL A 10 8.44 8.97 -17.60
N HIS A 11 9.54 8.33 -17.95
CA HIS A 11 10.89 8.69 -17.53
C HIS A 11 11.90 8.34 -18.62
N ASP A 12 12.75 9.29 -18.97
CA ASP A 12 13.83 9.14 -19.97
C ASP A 12 13.38 8.52 -21.29
N GLY A 13 12.21 8.94 -21.81
CA GLY A 13 11.67 8.47 -23.08
C GLY A 13 11.00 7.10 -23.03
N VAL A 14 10.90 6.48 -21.86
CA VAL A 14 10.19 5.21 -21.64
C VAL A 14 8.91 5.46 -20.87
N MET A 15 7.81 4.89 -21.33
CA MET A 15 6.51 4.90 -20.66
C MET A 15 6.26 3.55 -19.99
N TYR A 16 6.05 3.57 -18.68
CA TYR A 16 5.76 2.39 -17.87
C TYR A 16 4.29 2.33 -17.52
N LEU A 17 3.67 1.19 -17.76
CA LEU A 17 2.26 0.91 -17.52
C LEU A 17 2.10 -0.29 -16.60
N ALA A 18 1.39 -0.14 -15.49
CA ALA A 18 0.94 -1.29 -14.71
C ALA A 18 -0.44 -1.73 -15.20
N ASN A 19 -0.55 -2.98 -15.58
CA ASN A 19 -1.78 -3.61 -16.04
C ASN A 19 -2.37 -4.54 -14.96
N PRO A 20 -3.69 -4.85 -15.01
CA PRO A 20 -4.27 -5.85 -14.13
C PRO A 20 -3.55 -7.19 -14.21
N GLY A 21 -3.40 -7.86 -13.06
CA GLY A 21 -2.70 -9.15 -12.98
C GLY A 21 -1.20 -9.05 -12.71
N ALA A 22 -0.75 -7.93 -12.13
CA ALA A 22 0.66 -7.68 -11.80
C ALA A 22 1.59 -7.73 -13.03
N ILE A 23 1.15 -7.12 -14.11
CA ILE A 23 1.92 -6.97 -15.35
C ILE A 23 2.41 -5.51 -15.43
N VAL A 24 3.70 -5.33 -15.74
CA VAL A 24 4.28 -4.03 -16.08
C VAL A 24 4.82 -4.10 -17.49
N GLN A 25 4.46 -3.11 -18.31
CA GLN A 25 4.98 -2.93 -19.65
C GLN A 25 5.79 -1.64 -19.74
N ALA A 26 6.95 -1.71 -20.38
CA ALA A 26 7.71 -0.54 -20.80
C ALA A 26 7.56 -0.34 -22.30
N LEU A 27 7.18 0.83 -22.70
CA LEU A 27 6.99 1.22 -24.09
C LEU A 27 7.92 2.38 -24.43
N ASP A 28 8.42 2.44 -25.64
CA ASP A 28 8.99 3.67 -26.18
C ASP A 28 7.92 4.76 -26.16
N ALA A 29 8.16 5.85 -25.47
CA ALA A 29 7.15 6.89 -25.26
C ALA A 29 6.81 7.70 -26.54
N ALA A 30 7.67 7.66 -27.56
CA ALA A 30 7.46 8.35 -28.82
C ALA A 30 6.71 7.48 -29.84
N THR A 31 6.95 6.17 -29.85
CA THR A 31 6.41 5.25 -30.87
C THR A 31 5.33 4.33 -30.36
N GLY A 32 5.28 4.08 -29.03
CA GLY A 32 4.40 3.08 -28.41
C GLY A 32 4.89 1.65 -28.58
N GLU A 33 6.12 1.44 -29.09
CA GLU A 33 6.71 0.12 -29.28
C GLU A 33 7.03 -0.54 -27.94
N LEU A 34 6.70 -1.82 -27.78
CA LEU A 34 6.98 -2.56 -26.56
C LEU A 34 8.50 -2.84 -26.45
N LEU A 35 9.10 -2.35 -25.36
CA LEU A 35 10.50 -2.59 -25.04
C LEU A 35 10.67 -3.85 -24.21
N TRP A 36 9.90 -4.00 -23.14
CA TRP A 36 9.88 -5.19 -22.30
C TRP A 36 8.54 -5.32 -21.54
N GLU A 37 8.28 -6.53 -21.07
CA GLU A 37 7.14 -6.87 -20.22
C GLU A 37 7.59 -7.71 -19.03
N TYR A 38 7.20 -7.31 -17.83
CA TYR A 38 7.30 -8.09 -16.60
C TYR A 38 5.94 -8.64 -16.23
N SER A 39 5.87 -9.87 -15.78
CA SER A 39 4.64 -10.50 -15.28
C SER A 39 4.92 -11.37 -14.06
N ARG A 40 4.22 -11.06 -12.97
CA ARG A 40 4.23 -11.90 -11.77
C ARG A 40 2.99 -12.77 -11.74
N THR A 41 3.18 -14.07 -11.56
CA THR A 41 2.09 -15.03 -11.42
C THR A 41 2.09 -15.64 -10.03
N SER A 42 0.93 -15.60 -9.35
CA SER A 42 0.65 -16.35 -8.14
C SER A 42 -0.79 -16.82 -8.14
N GLU A 43 -1.12 -17.82 -7.31
CA GLU A 43 -2.49 -18.32 -7.22
C GLU A 43 -3.47 -17.22 -6.75
N VAL A 44 -3.05 -16.36 -5.82
CA VAL A 44 -3.82 -15.21 -5.34
C VAL A 44 -4.05 -14.20 -6.45
N ILE A 45 -3.03 -13.90 -7.27
CA ILE A 45 -3.14 -13.00 -8.43
C ILE A 45 -4.10 -13.60 -9.47
N HIS A 46 -4.01 -14.89 -9.75
CA HIS A 46 -4.90 -15.60 -10.67
C HIS A 46 -6.36 -15.53 -10.24
N GLN A 47 -6.66 -15.79 -8.98
CA GLN A 47 -8.01 -15.69 -8.42
C GLN A 47 -8.54 -14.25 -8.46
N SER A 48 -7.67 -13.26 -8.26
CA SER A 48 -8.01 -11.84 -8.29
C SER A 48 -8.38 -11.35 -9.70
N VAL A 49 -7.76 -11.87 -10.75
CA VAL A 49 -8.03 -11.47 -12.15
C VAL A 49 -9.41 -11.95 -12.62
N GLY A 50 -9.92 -13.05 -12.08
CA GLY A 50 -11.22 -13.65 -12.46
C GLY A 50 -12.46 -13.11 -11.73
N GLY A 51 -12.32 -12.47 -10.55
CA GLY A 51 -13.42 -12.07 -9.65
C GLY A 51 -13.61 -10.54 -9.51
N PRO A 52 -14.63 -10.07 -8.81
CA PRO A 52 -14.80 -8.65 -8.44
C PRO A 52 -13.94 -8.32 -7.20
N GLY A 53 -12.62 -8.27 -7.33
CA GLY A 53 -11.72 -8.05 -6.20
C GLY A 53 -10.68 -6.96 -6.45
N PRO A 54 -10.01 -6.45 -5.40
CA PRO A 54 -9.02 -5.38 -5.47
C PRO A 54 -7.76 -5.75 -6.29
N GLY A 55 -7.48 -7.04 -6.50
CA GLY A 55 -6.34 -7.51 -7.30
C GLY A 55 -6.39 -7.21 -8.79
N ARG A 56 -7.45 -6.53 -9.23
CA ARG A 56 -7.62 -6.10 -10.62
C ARG A 56 -7.14 -4.69 -10.89
N MET A 57 -6.82 -3.93 -9.86
CA MET A 57 -6.54 -2.51 -10.00
C MET A 57 -5.16 -2.19 -9.46
N HIS A 58 -4.30 -1.71 -10.34
CA HIS A 58 -3.11 -0.97 -9.96
C HIS A 58 -3.40 0.50 -10.17
N ARG A 59 -3.08 1.35 -9.21
CA ARG A 59 -3.34 2.79 -9.31
C ARG A 59 -2.11 3.58 -9.71
N ASN A 60 -0.96 3.13 -9.28
CA ASN A 60 0.32 3.73 -9.63
C ASN A 60 1.46 2.73 -9.48
N ILE A 61 2.55 3.03 -10.12
CA ILE A 61 3.88 2.49 -9.90
C ILE A 61 4.80 3.65 -9.54
N ALA A 62 5.90 3.37 -8.90
CA ALA A 62 6.91 4.37 -8.59
C ALA A 62 8.21 4.03 -9.31
N ILE A 63 9.04 5.05 -9.57
CA ILE A 63 10.39 4.91 -10.08
C ILE A 63 11.38 5.61 -9.15
N TYR A 64 12.50 4.98 -8.90
CA TYR A 64 13.61 5.60 -8.20
C TYR A 64 14.92 5.00 -8.71
N GLN A 65 15.84 5.88 -9.12
CA GLN A 65 17.07 5.47 -9.78
C GLN A 65 16.78 4.57 -10.99
N ASP A 66 17.25 3.34 -10.96
CA ASP A 66 17.15 2.34 -12.02
C ASP A 66 16.02 1.31 -11.81
N LYS A 67 15.10 1.54 -10.86
CA LYS A 67 14.08 0.56 -10.48
C LYS A 67 12.65 1.11 -10.55
N ILE A 68 11.75 0.28 -11.06
CA ILE A 68 10.30 0.44 -10.98
C ILE A 68 9.80 -0.40 -9.80
N TYR A 69 8.90 0.16 -8.99
CA TYR A 69 8.29 -0.55 -7.86
C TYR A 69 6.82 -0.83 -8.13
N LEU A 70 6.47 -2.10 -8.07
CA LEU A 70 5.12 -2.63 -8.26
C LEU A 70 4.63 -3.26 -6.96
N ASN A 71 3.44 -2.86 -6.52
CA ASN A 71 2.73 -3.53 -5.42
C ASN A 71 1.74 -4.53 -6.00
N THR A 72 1.68 -5.74 -5.46
CA THR A 72 0.86 -6.82 -6.01
C THR A 72 -0.27 -7.23 -5.08
N SER A 73 -1.33 -7.85 -5.62
CA SER A 73 -2.51 -8.25 -4.83
C SER A 73 -2.25 -9.36 -3.82
N ASP A 74 -1.12 -10.04 -3.92
CA ASP A 74 -0.63 -11.01 -2.93
C ASP A 74 0.29 -10.37 -1.87
N ALA A 75 0.16 -9.05 -1.68
CA ALA A 75 0.87 -8.24 -0.69
C ALA A 75 2.40 -8.24 -0.84
N HIS A 76 2.91 -8.39 -2.05
CA HIS A 76 4.34 -8.17 -2.32
C HIS A 76 4.60 -6.77 -2.84
N VAL A 77 5.78 -6.26 -2.52
CA VAL A 77 6.42 -5.15 -3.23
C VAL A 77 7.55 -5.74 -4.06
N VAL A 78 7.55 -5.42 -5.34
CA VAL A 78 8.52 -5.94 -6.31
C VAL A 78 9.30 -4.78 -6.90
N ALA A 79 10.62 -4.88 -6.91
CA ALA A 79 11.49 -3.99 -7.66
C ALA A 79 11.91 -4.63 -8.98
N ILE A 80 11.70 -3.90 -10.04
CA ILE A 80 11.95 -4.32 -11.42
C ILE A 80 12.99 -3.36 -12.00
N ASP A 81 14.01 -3.88 -12.63
CA ASP A 81 14.97 -3.05 -13.37
C ASP A 81 14.27 -2.27 -14.49
N ALA A 82 14.43 -0.96 -14.47
CA ALA A 82 13.73 -0.08 -15.40
C ALA A 82 14.16 -0.26 -16.85
N GLN A 83 15.39 -0.72 -17.09
CA GLN A 83 15.93 -0.89 -18.43
C GLN A 83 15.63 -2.28 -19.03
N SER A 84 15.75 -3.34 -18.22
CA SER A 84 15.65 -4.72 -18.69
C SER A 84 14.30 -5.40 -18.39
N GLY A 85 13.54 -4.91 -17.40
CA GLY A 85 12.34 -5.58 -16.92
C GLY A 85 12.61 -6.77 -15.98
N GLU A 86 13.87 -7.01 -15.59
CA GLU A 86 14.23 -8.09 -14.68
C GLU A 86 13.87 -7.77 -13.24
N GLU A 87 13.33 -8.75 -12.50
CA GLU A 87 13.07 -8.63 -11.07
C GLU A 87 14.40 -8.52 -10.31
N ARG A 88 14.56 -7.45 -9.53
CA ARG A 88 15.73 -7.22 -8.67
C ARG A 88 15.53 -7.80 -7.28
N TRP A 89 14.35 -7.57 -6.72
CA TRP A 89 13.92 -8.16 -5.45
C TRP A 89 12.40 -8.19 -5.35
N SER A 90 11.89 -9.06 -4.47
CA SER A 90 10.47 -9.17 -4.16
C SER A 90 10.31 -9.44 -2.66
N THR A 91 9.56 -8.61 -1.96
CA THR A 91 9.34 -8.72 -0.52
C THR A 91 7.87 -9.01 -0.23
N ASP A 92 7.59 -10.13 0.44
CA ASP A 92 6.28 -10.42 1.02
C ASP A 92 6.07 -9.54 2.25
N VAL A 93 5.25 -8.53 2.12
CA VAL A 93 4.93 -7.59 3.20
C VAL A 93 3.80 -8.13 4.07
N GLY A 94 2.88 -8.87 3.48
CA GLY A 94 1.68 -9.37 4.15
C GLY A 94 1.87 -10.62 5.00
N GLY A 95 3.02 -11.31 4.88
CA GLY A 95 3.32 -12.51 5.66
C GLY A 95 2.30 -13.64 5.51
N GLY A 96 1.63 -13.76 4.36
CA GLY A 96 0.58 -14.75 4.14
C GLY A 96 -0.73 -14.52 4.91
N ALA A 97 -0.85 -13.40 5.64
CA ALA A 97 -2.02 -13.11 6.48
C ALA A 97 -3.25 -12.61 5.69
N GLY A 98 -3.24 -12.68 4.35
CA GLY A 98 -4.34 -12.28 3.48
C GLY A 98 -4.50 -10.76 3.34
N TYR A 99 -3.48 -9.99 3.65
CA TYR A 99 -3.37 -8.60 3.24
C TYR A 99 -3.18 -8.50 1.73
N GLN A 100 -3.46 -7.34 1.18
CA GLN A 100 -3.41 -7.11 -0.26
C GLN A 100 -2.90 -5.69 -0.53
N TYR A 101 -2.51 -5.45 -1.77
CA TYR A 101 -2.34 -4.11 -2.30
C TYR A 101 -3.40 -3.82 -3.38
N SER A 102 -3.94 -2.61 -3.35
CA SER A 102 -4.74 -2.02 -4.44
C SER A 102 -4.22 -0.63 -4.82
N SER A 103 -3.17 -0.19 -4.11
CA SER A 103 -2.41 1.03 -4.30
C SER A 103 -0.99 0.68 -4.70
N GLY A 104 -0.27 1.61 -5.30
CA GLY A 104 1.17 1.50 -5.48
C GLY A 104 1.94 2.21 -4.38
N SER A 105 3.24 2.12 -4.46
CA SER A 105 4.19 2.79 -3.58
C SER A 105 4.44 4.24 -3.98
N ILE A 106 4.98 5.01 -3.04
CA ILE A 106 5.75 6.22 -3.30
C ILE A 106 7.21 5.97 -2.91
N VAL A 107 8.13 6.80 -3.37
CA VAL A 107 9.51 6.77 -2.88
C VAL A 107 9.79 8.04 -2.08
N ALA A 108 10.26 7.84 -0.85
CA ALA A 108 10.59 8.89 0.10
C ALA A 108 12.00 8.64 0.63
N ASP A 109 12.94 9.48 0.25
CA ASP A 109 14.34 9.46 0.73
C ASP A 109 14.99 8.05 0.69
N GLY A 110 14.91 7.39 -0.48
CA GLY A 110 15.47 6.03 -0.67
C GLY A 110 14.68 4.90 -0.02
N ARG A 111 13.44 5.19 0.42
CA ARG A 111 12.51 4.17 0.95
C ARG A 111 11.29 4.05 0.06
N VAL A 112 10.90 2.82 -0.23
CA VAL A 112 9.65 2.48 -0.91
C VAL A 112 8.57 2.35 0.14
N VAL A 113 7.64 3.30 0.17
CA VAL A 113 6.59 3.36 1.20
C VAL A 113 5.25 3.03 0.61
N SER A 114 4.49 2.17 1.27
CA SER A 114 3.19 1.69 0.80
C SER A 114 2.23 1.37 1.94
N GLY A 115 0.93 1.48 1.66
CA GLY A 115 -0.12 1.16 2.61
C GLY A 115 -0.91 -0.09 2.18
N LEU A 116 -1.21 -0.95 3.14
CA LEU A 116 -1.93 -2.20 2.91
C LEU A 116 -3.44 -2.02 2.83
N THR A 117 -4.08 -3.00 2.23
CA THR A 117 -5.53 -3.21 2.18
C THR A 117 -5.88 -4.64 2.61
N GLY A 118 -7.18 -4.97 2.65
CA GLY A 118 -7.62 -6.28 3.11
C GLY A 118 -7.69 -6.38 4.64
N CYS A 119 -7.84 -5.28 5.34
CA CYS A 119 -7.80 -5.12 6.79
C CYS A 119 -9.10 -5.58 7.44
N GLY A 120 -9.32 -6.88 7.46
CA GLY A 120 -10.46 -7.53 8.10
C GLY A 120 -10.25 -7.82 9.58
N GLN A 121 -11.32 -8.23 10.27
CA GLN A 121 -11.26 -8.78 11.63
C GLN A 121 -10.62 -10.19 11.66
N TYR A 122 -10.36 -10.68 12.86
CA TYR A 122 -9.81 -12.02 13.14
C TYR A 122 -8.39 -12.21 12.59
N ARG A 123 -7.58 -11.16 12.68
CA ARG A 123 -6.15 -11.17 12.35
C ARG A 123 -5.33 -10.96 13.61
N ASP A 124 -4.09 -11.40 13.57
CA ASP A 124 -3.14 -11.24 14.67
C ASP A 124 -2.58 -9.81 14.74
N ASP A 125 -2.78 -9.01 13.66
CA ASP A 125 -2.32 -7.63 13.58
C ASP A 125 -3.31 -6.74 12.80
N THR A 126 -3.15 -5.43 12.94
CA THR A 126 -3.91 -4.39 12.23
C THR A 126 -3.29 -4.12 10.86
N CYS A 127 -3.98 -3.31 10.04
CA CYS A 127 -3.36 -2.74 8.85
C CYS A 127 -2.24 -1.77 9.20
N TYR A 128 -1.30 -1.62 8.27
CA TYR A 128 -0.14 -0.76 8.46
C TYR A 128 0.33 -0.13 7.14
N ILE A 129 1.12 0.91 7.30
CA ILE A 129 1.97 1.50 6.29
C ILE A 129 3.38 0.96 6.55
N VAL A 130 4.08 0.59 5.50
CA VAL A 130 5.41 0.00 5.59
C VAL A 130 6.39 0.74 4.68
N ALA A 131 7.62 0.86 5.12
CA ALA A 131 8.74 1.32 4.32
C ALA A 131 9.76 0.21 4.14
N LEU A 132 10.16 -0.01 2.90
CA LEU A 132 11.23 -0.90 2.52
C LEU A 132 12.42 -0.08 2.01
N ASP A 133 13.62 -0.51 2.27
CA ASP A 133 14.80 0.04 1.64
C ASP A 133 14.72 -0.16 0.12
N ALA A 134 14.89 0.89 -0.64
CA ALA A 134 14.68 0.88 -2.09
C ALA A 134 15.68 -0.02 -2.83
N GLU A 135 16.90 -0.20 -2.30
CA GLU A 135 17.93 -1.02 -2.94
C GLU A 135 17.77 -2.50 -2.63
N SER A 136 17.50 -2.84 -1.38
CA SER A 136 17.51 -4.23 -0.90
C SER A 136 16.14 -4.86 -0.69
N GLY A 137 15.07 -4.04 -0.60
CA GLY A 137 13.73 -4.51 -0.27
C GLY A 137 13.54 -4.92 1.20
N HIS A 138 14.53 -4.71 2.07
CA HIS A 138 14.39 -5.00 3.49
C HIS A 138 13.46 -4.00 4.16
N GLU A 139 12.62 -4.48 5.08
CA GLU A 139 11.75 -3.63 5.86
C GLU A 139 12.57 -2.72 6.79
N VAL A 140 12.29 -1.41 6.71
CA VAL A 140 12.93 -0.38 7.55
C VAL A 140 12.05 -0.05 8.75
N TRP A 141 10.75 0.17 8.48
CA TRP A 141 9.75 0.42 9.52
C TRP A 141 8.35 0.05 9.05
N ARG A 142 7.46 -0.17 10.03
CA ARG A 142 6.01 -0.26 9.79
C ARG A 142 5.23 0.46 10.87
N THR A 143 4.14 1.10 10.50
CA THR A 143 3.29 1.88 11.39
C THR A 143 1.84 1.44 11.23
N SER A 144 1.22 1.03 12.32
CA SER A 144 -0.18 0.62 12.33
C SER A 144 -1.11 1.78 11.96
N THR A 145 -2.10 1.51 11.12
CA THR A 145 -3.16 2.46 10.77
C THR A 145 -4.38 2.36 11.68
N VAL A 146 -4.32 1.47 12.67
CA VAL A 146 -5.33 1.26 13.71
C VAL A 146 -4.62 1.17 15.05
N ALA A 147 -5.00 2.02 16.01
CA ALA A 147 -4.36 2.05 17.32
C ALA A 147 -4.55 0.72 18.07
N ARG A 148 -3.43 0.14 18.51
CA ARG A 148 -3.42 -1.11 19.26
C ARG A 148 -3.76 -0.88 20.74
N PRO A 149 -4.18 -1.92 21.47
CA PRO A 149 -4.36 -1.83 22.92
C PRO A 149 -3.06 -1.35 23.61
N GLY A 150 -3.18 -0.32 24.46
CA GLY A 150 -2.05 0.24 25.19
C GLY A 150 -1.19 1.26 24.43
N GLU A 151 -1.43 1.47 23.13
CA GLU A 151 -0.80 2.53 22.34
C GLU A 151 -1.62 3.84 22.41
N ALA A 152 -1.00 4.94 21.98
CA ALA A 152 -1.69 6.21 21.84
C ALA A 152 -2.93 6.06 20.94
N GLY A 153 -4.10 6.51 21.41
CA GLY A 153 -5.37 6.33 20.71
C GLY A 153 -6.00 4.95 20.84
N GLY A 154 -5.36 4.01 21.53
CA GLY A 154 -5.87 2.65 21.72
C GLY A 154 -7.16 2.58 22.55
N ASP A 155 -7.38 3.52 23.44
CA ASP A 155 -8.58 3.72 24.26
C ASP A 155 -9.81 4.13 23.43
N THR A 156 -9.60 4.73 22.27
CA THR A 156 -10.68 5.12 21.34
C THR A 156 -11.40 3.94 20.69
N TRP A 157 -10.86 2.73 20.86
CA TRP A 157 -11.49 1.47 20.47
C TRP A 157 -12.22 0.77 21.62
N GLY A 158 -12.30 1.42 22.81
CA GLY A 158 -12.85 0.79 24.01
C GLY A 158 -12.13 -0.49 24.37
N ASP A 159 -12.85 -1.45 24.93
CA ASP A 159 -12.33 -2.74 25.38
C ASP A 159 -12.19 -3.77 24.25
N LEU A 160 -12.27 -3.38 22.97
CA LEU A 160 -12.16 -4.31 21.85
C LEU A 160 -10.77 -4.94 21.81
N PRO A 161 -10.69 -6.28 21.87
CA PRO A 161 -9.44 -6.98 21.61
C PRO A 161 -8.88 -6.69 20.21
N LEU A 162 -7.57 -6.80 20.04
CA LEU A 162 -6.88 -6.48 18.79
C LEU A 162 -7.51 -7.17 17.56
N MET A 163 -7.85 -8.43 17.67
CA MET A 163 -8.44 -9.24 16.59
C MET A 163 -9.78 -8.70 16.07
N PHE A 164 -10.43 -7.81 16.80
CA PHE A 164 -11.69 -7.16 16.37
C PHE A 164 -11.48 -5.72 15.89
N ARG A 165 -10.29 -5.16 16.06
CA ARG A 165 -9.94 -3.84 15.55
C ARG A 165 -9.52 -3.95 14.09
N ALA A 166 -10.37 -3.47 13.19
CA ALA A 166 -10.19 -3.65 11.76
C ALA A 166 -10.57 -2.40 10.96
N GLY A 167 -10.16 -2.37 9.70
CA GLY A 167 -10.24 -1.20 8.85
C GLY A 167 -8.91 -0.45 8.79
N GLY A 168 -8.97 0.85 8.52
CA GLY A 168 -7.75 1.65 8.34
C GLY A 168 -6.96 1.30 7.08
N ASP A 169 -7.61 0.65 6.08
CA ASP A 169 -6.98 0.35 4.81
C ASP A 169 -6.44 1.62 4.15
N SER A 170 -5.21 1.59 3.66
CA SER A 170 -4.63 2.67 2.88
C SER A 170 -4.60 2.27 1.41
N TRP A 171 -5.73 2.48 0.72
CA TRP A 171 -5.96 2.00 -0.65
C TRP A 171 -5.67 3.03 -1.74
N ILE A 172 -5.23 4.23 -1.36
CA ILE A 172 -4.74 5.29 -2.23
C ILE A 172 -3.24 5.50 -1.98
N PRO A 173 -2.43 5.84 -3.00
CA PRO A 173 -1.03 6.17 -2.78
C PRO A 173 -0.88 7.39 -1.87
N GLY A 174 0.17 7.40 -1.09
CA GLY A 174 0.56 8.54 -0.26
C GLY A 174 1.24 9.65 -1.06
N SER A 175 1.69 10.66 -0.35
CA SER A 175 2.56 11.72 -0.88
C SER A 175 3.74 11.96 0.06
N PHE A 176 4.80 12.57 -0.45
CA PHE A 176 6.02 12.86 0.31
C PHE A 176 6.40 14.32 0.17
N ASP A 177 6.64 14.97 1.29
CA ASP A 177 7.22 16.32 1.36
C ASP A 177 8.67 16.25 1.85
N ARG A 178 9.59 16.58 0.95
CA ARG A 178 11.03 16.61 1.24
C ARG A 178 11.43 17.68 2.26
N GLN A 179 10.67 18.76 2.36
CA GLN A 179 11.03 19.86 3.26
C GLN A 179 10.81 19.49 4.72
N THR A 180 9.72 18.78 4.98
CA THR A 180 9.35 18.32 6.33
C THR A 180 9.80 16.91 6.64
N ASN A 181 10.26 16.16 5.64
CA ASN A 181 10.55 14.72 5.70
C ASN A 181 9.32 13.90 6.13
N LEU A 182 8.13 14.31 5.74
CA LEU A 182 6.88 13.61 6.10
C LEU A 182 6.23 12.94 4.89
N THR A 183 5.73 11.74 5.11
CA THR A 183 4.80 11.07 4.19
C THR A 183 3.38 11.20 4.71
N TYR A 184 2.41 11.38 3.80
CA TYR A 184 1.00 11.57 4.12
C TYR A 184 0.16 10.45 3.56
N TRP A 185 -0.65 9.83 4.43
CA TRP A 185 -1.42 8.64 4.10
C TRP A 185 -2.85 8.76 4.55
N SER A 186 -3.80 8.47 3.66
CA SER A 186 -5.21 8.37 4.02
C SER A 186 -5.55 6.97 4.47
N THR A 187 -6.32 6.87 5.55
CA THR A 187 -6.87 5.61 6.07
C THR A 187 -8.37 5.55 5.85
N SER A 188 -8.88 4.37 5.55
CA SER A 188 -10.30 4.13 5.38
C SER A 188 -11.03 3.96 6.72
N GLN A 189 -12.35 3.76 6.64
CA GLN A 189 -13.23 3.57 7.79
C GLN A 189 -12.88 2.33 8.62
N ALA A 190 -13.32 2.37 9.90
CA ALA A 190 -13.31 1.20 10.78
C ALA A 190 -14.25 0.09 10.25
N LYS A 191 -13.91 -1.16 10.53
CA LYS A 191 -14.70 -2.34 10.17
C LYS A 191 -15.07 -3.16 11.42
N PRO A 192 -16.31 -3.68 11.48
CA PRO A 192 -17.47 -3.40 10.62
C PRO A 192 -17.86 -1.92 10.61
N TRP A 193 -18.49 -1.43 9.54
CA TRP A 193 -18.79 0.00 9.35
C TRP A 193 -19.72 0.58 10.42
N ALA A 194 -20.69 -0.21 10.88
CA ALA A 194 -21.66 0.25 11.86
C ALA A 194 -21.09 0.14 13.28
N ARG A 195 -21.16 1.23 14.06
CA ARG A 195 -20.73 1.28 15.48
C ARG A 195 -21.38 0.18 16.31
N VAL A 196 -22.69 -0.05 16.13
CA VAL A 196 -23.43 -1.10 16.85
C VAL A 196 -22.83 -2.50 16.63
N SER A 197 -22.29 -2.75 15.43
CA SER A 197 -21.63 -4.04 15.10
C SER A 197 -20.23 -4.11 15.70
N ARG A 198 -19.52 -3.00 15.79
CA ARG A 198 -18.21 -2.92 16.45
C ARG A 198 -18.32 -2.96 17.98
N LYS A 199 -19.46 -2.57 18.52
CA LYS A 199 -19.68 -2.46 19.97
C LYS A 199 -18.72 -1.49 20.64
N THR A 200 -18.40 -0.38 19.98
CA THR A 200 -17.62 0.73 20.51
C THR A 200 -18.19 2.04 20.02
N ASP A 201 -18.26 3.02 20.91
CA ASP A 201 -18.72 4.39 20.63
C ASP A 201 -17.55 5.38 20.47
N GLY A 202 -16.32 4.90 20.63
CA GLY A 202 -15.12 5.71 20.51
C GLY A 202 -14.77 6.05 19.05
N ASP A 203 -13.77 6.91 18.89
CA ASP A 203 -13.36 7.46 17.59
C ASP A 203 -12.67 6.46 16.68
N ALA A 204 -12.26 5.30 17.20
CA ALA A 204 -11.61 4.21 16.47
C ALA A 204 -10.37 4.69 15.69
N LEU A 205 -9.44 5.37 16.39
CA LEU A 205 -8.21 5.89 15.78
C LEU A 205 -7.32 4.74 15.23
N TYR A 206 -6.66 4.89 14.09
CA TYR A 206 -6.57 6.08 13.25
C TYR A 206 -7.35 5.88 11.95
N THR A 207 -8.57 5.35 12.01
CA THR A 207 -9.43 5.19 10.83
C THR A 207 -10.00 6.54 10.37
N ASN A 208 -10.45 6.64 9.11
CA ASN A 208 -10.97 7.86 8.50
C ASN A 208 -10.07 9.10 8.67
N SER A 209 -8.76 8.91 8.57
CA SER A 209 -7.78 9.93 8.91
C SER A 209 -6.79 10.19 7.78
N VAL A 210 -6.10 11.31 7.88
CA VAL A 210 -4.77 11.49 7.28
C VAL A 210 -3.75 11.31 8.38
N LEU A 211 -2.72 10.52 8.11
CA LEU A 211 -1.56 10.32 8.97
C LEU A 211 -0.35 10.99 8.32
N ALA A 212 0.39 11.78 9.09
CA ALA A 212 1.70 12.29 8.70
C ALA A 212 2.77 11.50 9.46
N LEU A 213 3.57 10.74 8.71
CA LEU A 213 4.59 9.86 9.24
C LEU A 213 5.97 10.37 8.85
N ASP A 214 6.92 10.40 9.79
CA ASP A 214 8.31 10.64 9.47
C ASP A 214 8.82 9.58 8.49
N ALA A 215 9.38 10.03 7.36
CA ALA A 215 9.79 9.11 6.29
C ALA A 215 10.96 8.22 6.70
N SER A 216 11.75 8.62 7.70
CA SER A 216 12.93 7.87 8.14
C SER A 216 12.60 6.81 9.18
N THR A 217 11.64 7.09 10.07
CA THR A 217 11.35 6.25 11.25
C THR A 217 9.97 5.62 11.25
N GLY A 218 9.03 6.17 10.44
CA GLY A 218 7.62 5.78 10.48
C GLY A 218 6.85 6.34 11.67
N GLU A 219 7.48 7.15 12.52
CA GLU A 219 6.82 7.76 13.68
C GLU A 219 5.69 8.69 13.24
N LEU A 220 4.56 8.62 13.94
CA LEU A 220 3.41 9.48 13.69
C LEU A 220 3.71 10.88 14.23
N ALA A 221 3.92 11.84 13.32
CA ALA A 221 4.13 13.25 13.67
C ALA A 221 2.80 13.93 14.05
N TRP A 222 1.75 13.68 13.28
CA TRP A 222 0.39 14.14 13.55
C TRP A 222 -0.63 13.37 12.72
N TYR A 223 -1.90 13.48 13.10
CA TYR A 223 -3.04 12.97 12.33
C TYR A 223 -4.19 13.98 12.32
N TYR A 224 -5.07 13.84 11.34
CA TYR A 224 -6.34 14.52 11.30
C TYR A 224 -7.44 13.53 10.94
N GLN A 225 -8.40 13.33 11.83
CA GLN A 225 -9.54 12.44 11.59
C GLN A 225 -10.72 13.23 11.01
N PHE A 226 -11.21 12.82 9.83
CA PHE A 226 -12.32 13.49 9.15
C PHE A 226 -13.67 13.15 9.77
N THR A 227 -13.84 11.88 10.13
CA THR A 227 -15.11 11.36 10.65
C THR A 227 -14.79 10.41 11.81
N PRO A 228 -15.02 10.86 13.06
CA PRO A 228 -14.82 10.00 14.22
C PRO A 228 -15.75 8.78 14.21
N GLY A 229 -15.20 7.61 14.53
CA GLY A 229 -15.88 6.35 14.82
C GLY A 229 -16.69 5.69 13.75
#